data_277bbf524ea6321e07fb407582c5758e
#
_entry.id   277bbf524ea6321e07fb407582c5758e
#
_cell.length_a   1.000
_cell.length_b   1.000
_cell.length_c   1.000
_cell.angle_alpha   90.00
_cell.angle_beta   90.00
_cell.angle_gamma   90.00
#
_symmetry.space_group_name_H-M   'P 1'
#
loop_
_entity.id
_entity.type
_entity.pdbx_description
1 polymer ?
#
loop_
_entity_poly.entity_id
_entity_poly.type
_entity_poly.pdbx_seq_one_letter_code
_entity_poly.pdbx_strand_id
1 'polypeptide(L)'
;MKIAKEDIVTRFNEYNKKYFDGILPPCKCHVIKEKEHTPLGLYNPIERKGKLIGHIWIASNVDWNEKDLREVIVHEMIHHYVRMIEGHKGGLFGHNWRFKRQCKRLKDDYGLIINTTSYNICRIGQKKPTNSFQRFRRFIGF
;
A
#
# COMPACT_ATOMS: atom_id res chain seq x y z
N MET A 1 -14.22 -4.13 6.80
CA MET A 1 -14.31 -5.13 5.72
C MET A 1 -13.05 -5.99 5.75
N LYS A 2 -13.22 -7.28 5.86
CA LYS A 2 -12.09 -8.22 5.77
C LYS A 2 -11.76 -8.46 4.30
N ILE A 3 -10.49 -8.54 3.97
CA ILE A 3 -10.05 -8.75 2.59
C ILE A 3 -9.30 -10.07 2.40
N ALA A 4 -9.40 -10.62 1.19
CA ALA A 4 -8.63 -11.77 0.74
C ALA A 4 -7.60 -11.34 -0.32
N LYS A 5 -6.72 -12.24 -0.68
CA LYS A 5 -5.70 -12.01 -1.72
C LYS A 5 -6.33 -11.53 -3.03
N GLU A 6 -7.43 -12.13 -3.43
CA GLU A 6 -8.14 -11.83 -4.69
C GLU A 6 -8.65 -10.38 -4.72
N ASP A 7 -9.02 -9.84 -3.57
CA ASP A 7 -9.45 -8.44 -3.45
C ASP A 7 -8.31 -7.48 -3.78
N ILE A 8 -7.08 -7.83 -3.39
CA ILE A 8 -5.89 -7.02 -3.69
C ILE A 8 -5.55 -7.12 -5.18
N VAL A 9 -5.58 -8.33 -5.74
CA VAL A 9 -5.29 -8.56 -7.17
C VAL A 9 -6.24 -7.76 -8.04
N THR A 10 -7.53 -7.83 -7.77
CA THR A 10 -8.57 -7.11 -8.52
C THR A 10 -8.31 -5.60 -8.47
N ARG A 11 -8.05 -5.06 -7.28
CA ARG A 11 -7.79 -3.63 -7.09
C ARG A 11 -6.47 -3.20 -7.72
N PHE A 12 -5.43 -4.01 -7.62
CA PHE A 12 -4.15 -3.74 -8.28
C PHE A 12 -4.35 -3.55 -9.80
N ASN A 13 -5.04 -4.48 -10.43
CA ASN A 13 -5.30 -4.41 -11.87
C ASN A 13 -6.13 -3.18 -12.25
N GLU A 14 -7.17 -2.89 -11.48
CA GLU A 14 -8.02 -1.71 -11.68
C GLU A 14 -7.23 -0.41 -11.51
N TYR A 15 -6.47 -0.27 -10.43
CA TYR A 15 -5.69 0.93 -10.13
C TYR A 15 -4.49 1.10 -11.07
N ASN A 16 -3.92 0.01 -11.56
CA ASN A 16 -2.88 0.08 -12.58
C ASN A 16 -3.40 0.77 -13.84
N LYS A 17 -4.57 0.36 -14.33
CA LYS A 17 -5.21 1.00 -15.47
C LYS A 17 -5.59 2.45 -15.18
N LYS A 18 -6.17 2.71 -14.02
CA LYS A 18 -6.73 4.02 -13.69
C LYS A 18 -5.65 5.06 -13.38
N TYR A 19 -4.62 4.70 -12.61
CA TYR A 19 -3.64 5.64 -12.08
C TYR A 19 -2.25 5.53 -12.69
N PHE A 20 -1.94 4.46 -13.41
CA PHE A 20 -0.60 4.18 -13.94
C PHE A 20 -0.63 3.79 -15.42
N ASP A 21 -1.70 4.08 -16.13
CA ASP A 21 -1.85 3.79 -17.57
C ASP A 21 -1.59 2.32 -17.94
N GLY A 22 -1.76 1.41 -16.99
CA GLY A 22 -1.53 -0.02 -17.21
C GLY A 22 -0.07 -0.43 -17.36
N ILE A 23 0.89 0.44 -17.08
CA ILE A 23 2.30 0.18 -17.36
C ILE A 23 3.03 -0.61 -16.27
N LEU A 24 2.44 -0.74 -15.08
CA LEU A 24 3.09 -1.51 -14.01
C LEU A 24 3.16 -2.99 -14.37
N PRO A 25 4.35 -3.62 -14.24
CA PRO A 25 4.45 -5.05 -14.42
C PRO A 25 3.67 -5.82 -13.35
N PRO A 26 3.34 -7.09 -13.59
CA PRO A 26 2.63 -7.91 -12.62
C PRO A 26 3.32 -7.91 -11.27
N CYS A 27 2.50 -7.91 -10.21
CA CYS A 27 2.95 -7.93 -8.84
C CYS A 27 2.25 -9.08 -8.12
N LYS A 28 2.99 -9.83 -7.30
CA LYS A 28 2.37 -10.86 -6.46
C LYS A 28 1.75 -10.21 -5.25
N CYS A 29 0.49 -10.52 -5.00
CA CYS A 29 -0.28 -9.95 -3.91
C CYS A 29 -0.49 -10.98 -2.82
N HIS A 30 -0.37 -10.53 -1.58
CA HIS A 30 -0.48 -11.37 -0.39
C HIS A 30 -1.28 -10.66 0.68
N VAL A 31 -1.91 -11.42 1.56
CA VAL A 31 -2.49 -10.90 2.79
C VAL A 31 -1.61 -11.30 3.97
N ILE A 32 -1.57 -10.45 4.97
CA ILE A 32 -0.84 -10.68 6.22
C ILE A 32 -1.74 -10.33 7.40
N LYS A 33 -1.66 -11.10 8.49
CA LYS A 33 -2.36 -10.75 9.73
C LYS A 33 -1.60 -9.61 10.41
N GLU A 34 -2.27 -8.47 10.57
CA GLU A 34 -1.73 -7.35 11.31
C GLU A 34 -1.63 -7.71 12.79
N LYS A 35 -0.46 -7.47 13.36
CA LYS A 35 -0.17 -7.60 14.77
C LYS A 35 0.41 -6.27 15.24
N GLU A 36 0.68 -6.15 16.52
CA GLU A 36 1.43 -5.01 17.01
C GLU A 36 2.75 -4.87 16.25
N HIS A 37 3.04 -3.66 15.77
CA HIS A 37 4.22 -3.32 14.94
C HIS A 37 4.24 -3.90 13.51
N THR A 38 3.20 -4.59 13.06
CA THR A 38 3.09 -5.01 11.65
C THR A 38 2.51 -3.86 10.82
N PRO A 39 3.11 -3.51 9.68
CA PRO A 39 2.54 -2.46 8.82
C PRO A 39 1.23 -2.88 8.15
N LEU A 40 0.41 -1.91 7.81
CA LEU A 40 -0.84 -2.13 7.06
C LEU A 40 -0.59 -2.61 5.63
N GLY A 41 0.50 -2.17 5.05
CA GLY A 41 0.94 -2.56 3.72
C GLY A 41 2.45 -2.62 3.66
N LEU A 42 2.96 -3.42 2.76
CA LEU A 42 4.41 -3.59 2.54
C LEU A 42 4.66 -3.93 1.09
N TYR A 43 5.68 -3.33 0.52
CA TYR A 43 6.20 -3.68 -0.80
C TYR A 43 7.62 -4.23 -0.66
N ASN A 44 7.90 -5.34 -1.32
CA ASN A 44 9.25 -5.90 -1.39
C ASN A 44 9.48 -6.58 -2.73
N PRO A 45 10.44 -6.11 -3.55
CA PRO A 45 10.83 -6.82 -4.74
C PRO A 45 11.72 -8.01 -4.37
N ILE A 46 11.45 -9.16 -4.95
CA ILE A 46 12.21 -10.39 -4.71
C ILE A 46 12.82 -10.85 -6.03
N GLU A 47 14.12 -11.08 -6.01
CA GLU A 47 14.85 -11.62 -7.17
C GLU A 47 15.01 -13.13 -7.02
N ARG A 48 14.59 -13.86 -8.07
CA ARG A 48 14.79 -15.29 -8.18
C ARG A 48 15.21 -15.63 -9.60
N LYS A 49 16.29 -16.38 -9.76
CA LYS A 49 16.81 -16.84 -11.05
C LYS A 49 16.99 -15.68 -12.04
N GLY A 50 17.54 -14.56 -11.55
CA GLY A 50 17.76 -13.38 -12.36
C GLY A 50 16.52 -12.56 -12.70
N LYS A 51 15.33 -12.97 -12.20
CA LYS A 51 14.06 -12.25 -12.44
C LYS A 51 13.61 -11.52 -11.18
N LEU A 52 13.36 -10.23 -11.32
CA LEU A 52 12.85 -9.37 -10.26
C LEU A 52 11.33 -9.30 -10.32
N ILE A 53 10.66 -9.68 -9.23
CA ILE A 53 9.20 -9.66 -9.12
C ILE A 53 8.81 -8.84 -7.89
N GLY A 54 7.92 -7.88 -8.05
CA GLY A 54 7.35 -7.13 -6.93
C GLY A 54 6.36 -7.94 -6.15
N HIS A 55 6.38 -7.77 -4.85
CA HIS A 55 5.42 -8.40 -3.92
C HIS A 55 4.79 -7.31 -3.05
N ILE A 56 3.47 -7.38 -2.91
CA ILE A 56 2.68 -6.50 -2.04
C ILE A 56 1.98 -7.35 -0.99
N TRP A 57 2.09 -6.94 0.27
CA TRP A 57 1.35 -7.52 1.40
C TRP A 57 0.42 -6.46 1.96
N ILE A 58 -0.84 -6.83 2.21
CA ILE A 58 -1.85 -5.95 2.82
C ILE A 58 -2.45 -6.67 4.03
N ALA A 59 -2.63 -5.96 5.12
CA ALA A 59 -3.23 -6.50 6.33
C ALA A 59 -4.67 -6.97 6.07
N SER A 60 -4.98 -8.22 6.40
CA SER A 60 -6.28 -8.81 6.13
C SER A 60 -7.30 -8.64 7.26
N ASN A 61 -6.83 -8.44 8.49
CA ASN A 61 -7.62 -8.49 9.72
C ASN A 61 -7.92 -7.12 10.33
N VAL A 62 -7.80 -6.07 9.56
CA VAL A 62 -8.22 -4.72 9.94
C VAL A 62 -9.55 -4.37 9.29
N ASP A 63 -10.27 -3.42 9.88
CA ASP A 63 -11.57 -3.00 9.38
C ASP A 63 -11.40 -1.95 8.26
N TRP A 64 -11.08 -2.43 7.07
CA TRP A 64 -10.90 -1.59 5.91
C TRP A 64 -12.20 -0.93 5.45
N ASN A 65 -12.13 0.34 5.09
CA ASN A 65 -13.08 0.97 4.17
C ASN A 65 -12.42 1.09 2.79
N GLU A 66 -13.21 1.32 1.75
CA GLU A 66 -12.70 1.37 0.37
C GLU A 66 -11.67 2.48 0.17
N LYS A 67 -11.84 3.61 0.83
CA LYS A 67 -10.92 4.75 0.72
C LYS A 67 -9.54 4.39 1.27
N ASP A 68 -9.47 3.88 2.50
CA ASP A 68 -8.20 3.57 3.15
C ASP A 68 -7.49 2.40 2.45
N LEU A 69 -8.24 1.39 2.06
CA LEU A 69 -7.71 0.24 1.32
C LEU A 69 -7.10 0.68 0.00
N ARG A 70 -7.79 1.51 -0.76
CA ARG A 70 -7.28 2.07 -2.02
C ARG A 70 -6.00 2.84 -1.80
N GLU A 71 -5.97 3.73 -0.82
CA GLU A 71 -4.80 4.56 -0.56
C GLU A 71 -3.59 3.72 -0.16
N VAL A 72 -3.76 2.69 0.67
CA VAL A 72 -2.66 1.82 1.07
C VAL A 72 -2.18 0.96 -0.11
N ILE A 73 -3.08 0.38 -0.90
CA ILE A 73 -2.68 -0.39 -2.08
C ILE A 73 -1.92 0.50 -3.07
N VAL A 74 -2.43 1.69 -3.36
CA VAL A 74 -1.75 2.64 -4.28
C VAL A 74 -0.41 3.09 -3.72
N HIS A 75 -0.30 3.29 -2.40
CA HIS A 75 0.98 3.58 -1.74
C HIS A 75 2.04 2.51 -2.09
N GLU A 76 1.68 1.24 -1.96
CA GLU A 76 2.62 0.15 -2.29
C GLU A 76 2.86 0.05 -3.81
N MET A 77 1.86 0.39 -4.61
CA MET A 77 2.04 0.46 -6.08
C MET A 77 3.00 1.57 -6.50
N ILE A 78 3.07 2.67 -5.76
CA ILE A 78 4.07 3.72 -6.01
C ILE A 78 5.49 3.17 -5.77
N HIS A 79 5.70 2.40 -4.72
CA HIS A 79 6.99 1.72 -4.51
C HIS A 79 7.33 0.81 -5.69
N HIS A 80 6.34 0.06 -6.18
CA HIS A 80 6.50 -0.80 -7.35
C HIS A 80 6.87 0.00 -8.61
N TYR A 81 6.21 1.13 -8.83
CA TYR A 81 6.53 2.04 -9.92
C TYR A 81 7.97 2.55 -9.85
N VAL A 82 8.38 3.07 -8.70
CA VAL A 82 9.73 3.60 -8.51
C VAL A 82 10.78 2.50 -8.73
N ARG A 83 10.51 1.31 -8.26
CA ARG A 83 11.44 0.18 -8.40
C ARG A 83 11.52 -0.35 -9.84
N MET A 84 10.37 -0.57 -10.47
CA MET A 84 10.29 -1.30 -11.75
C MET A 84 10.33 -0.38 -12.96
N ILE A 85 9.72 0.80 -12.90
CA ILE A 85 9.67 1.73 -14.01
C ILE A 85 10.83 2.73 -13.97
N GLU A 86 11.10 3.31 -12.81
CA GLU A 86 12.21 4.24 -12.66
C GLU A 86 13.54 3.55 -12.37
N GLY A 87 13.53 2.26 -12.05
CA GLY A 87 14.73 1.46 -11.80
C GLY A 87 15.49 1.86 -10.54
N HIS A 88 14.83 2.51 -9.59
CA HIS A 88 15.46 3.03 -8.38
C HIS A 88 15.15 2.16 -7.17
N LYS A 89 16.18 1.75 -6.43
CA LYS A 89 16.04 0.84 -5.26
C LYS A 89 15.38 1.50 -4.05
N GLY A 90 15.05 2.79 -4.13
CA GLY A 90 14.56 3.55 -3.01
C GLY A 90 15.68 4.07 -2.12
N GLY A 91 15.38 5.09 -1.32
CA GLY A 91 16.28 5.60 -0.32
C GLY A 91 16.19 4.84 1.00
N LEU A 92 16.96 5.27 1.99
CA LEU A 92 16.99 4.66 3.32
C LEU A 92 15.60 4.56 3.98
N PHE A 93 14.71 5.49 3.69
CA PHE A 93 13.37 5.57 4.28
C PHE A 93 12.25 5.26 3.28
N GLY A 94 12.55 4.86 2.05
CA GLY A 94 11.56 4.43 1.06
C GLY A 94 10.68 5.52 0.45
N HIS A 95 10.49 6.67 1.12
CA HIS A 95 9.65 7.77 0.65
C HIS A 95 10.50 8.97 0.20
N ASN A 96 11.35 8.74 -0.80
CA ASN A 96 12.21 9.77 -1.36
C ASN A 96 11.44 10.71 -2.32
N TRP A 97 12.15 11.62 -2.98
CA TRP A 97 11.54 12.58 -3.90
C TRP A 97 10.82 11.92 -5.09
N ARG A 98 11.25 10.70 -5.51
CA ARG A 98 10.60 9.94 -6.59
C ARG A 98 9.22 9.47 -6.15
N PHE A 99 9.12 8.92 -4.94
CA PHE A 99 7.86 8.54 -4.33
C PHE A 99 6.94 9.76 -4.18
N LYS A 100 7.44 10.84 -3.61
CA LYS A 100 6.68 12.08 -3.39
C LYS A 100 6.20 12.72 -4.71
N ARG A 101 6.97 12.61 -5.77
CA ARG A 101 6.58 13.08 -7.11
C ARG A 101 5.34 12.32 -7.61
N GLN A 102 5.29 11.01 -7.42
CA GLN A 102 4.12 10.22 -7.79
C GLN A 102 2.91 10.57 -6.91
N CYS A 103 3.10 10.80 -5.63
CA CYS A 103 2.03 11.28 -4.74
C CYS A 103 1.46 12.61 -5.25
N LYS A 104 2.31 13.55 -5.65
CA LYS A 104 1.88 14.84 -6.21
C LYS A 104 1.11 14.64 -7.52
N ARG A 105 1.61 13.81 -8.41
CA ARG A 105 0.92 13.50 -9.67
C ARG A 105 -0.49 12.97 -9.44
N LEU A 106 -0.64 12.01 -8.54
CA LEU A 106 -1.94 11.40 -8.23
C LEU A 106 -2.89 12.41 -7.59
N LYS A 107 -2.38 13.30 -6.75
CA LYS A 107 -3.17 14.38 -6.17
C LYS A 107 -3.64 15.38 -7.24
N ASP A 108 -2.73 15.83 -8.09
CA ASP A 108 -3.02 16.82 -9.11
C ASP A 108 -3.95 16.28 -10.21
N ASP A 109 -3.74 15.05 -10.66
CA ASP A 109 -4.47 14.47 -11.79
C ASP A 109 -5.80 13.80 -11.37
N TYR A 110 -5.89 13.27 -10.15
CA TYR A 110 -7.04 12.46 -9.72
C TYR A 110 -7.65 12.91 -8.38
N GLY A 111 -7.07 13.90 -7.71
CA GLY A 111 -7.50 14.27 -6.37
C GLY A 111 -7.24 13.19 -5.32
N LEU A 112 -6.38 12.21 -5.63
CA LEU A 112 -6.06 11.11 -4.74
C LEU A 112 -4.93 11.50 -3.81
N ILE A 113 -5.22 11.57 -2.51
CA ILE A 113 -4.23 11.90 -1.48
C ILE A 113 -3.70 10.62 -0.86
N ILE A 114 -2.38 10.40 -0.99
CA ILE A 114 -1.73 9.22 -0.44
C ILE A 114 -1.10 9.58 0.90
N ASN A 115 -1.55 8.92 1.95
CA ASN A 115 -0.96 9.03 3.28
C ASN A 115 0.33 8.21 3.31
N THR A 116 1.40 8.79 3.83
CA THR A 116 2.72 8.14 3.91
C THR A 116 3.10 7.74 5.33
N THR A 117 2.23 7.92 6.31
CA THR A 117 2.55 7.70 7.72
C THR A 117 1.70 6.62 8.37
N SER A 118 0.45 6.92 8.70
CA SER A 118 -0.38 6.00 9.47
C SER A 118 -1.87 6.26 9.25
N TYR A 119 -2.68 5.27 9.58
CA TYR A 119 -4.14 5.36 9.59
C TYR A 119 -4.70 5.04 10.97
N ASN A 120 -5.81 5.69 11.33
CA ASN A 120 -6.63 5.32 12.48
C ASN A 120 -7.58 4.21 12.04
N ILE A 121 -7.18 2.98 12.25
CA ILE A 121 -7.95 1.80 11.86
C ILE A 121 -7.81 0.74 12.94
N CYS A 122 -8.85 -0.04 13.17
CA CYS A 122 -8.83 -1.10 14.17
C CYS A 122 -8.85 -2.49 13.51
N ARG A 123 -8.35 -3.48 14.21
CA ARG A 123 -8.51 -4.87 13.82
C ARG A 123 -9.99 -5.26 13.92
N ILE A 124 -10.42 -6.18 13.08
CA ILE A 124 -11.76 -6.72 13.14
C ILE A 124 -11.99 -7.35 14.51
N GLY A 125 -13.09 -6.97 15.17
CA GLY A 125 -13.41 -7.40 16.53
C GLY A 125 -12.74 -6.64 17.66
N GLN A 126 -11.83 -5.74 17.36
CA GLN A 126 -11.20 -4.88 18.37
C GLN A 126 -12.16 -3.76 18.78
N LYS A 127 -12.28 -3.54 20.10
CA LYS A 127 -13.11 -2.43 20.61
C LYS A 127 -12.48 -1.09 20.25
N LYS A 128 -13.29 -0.17 19.72
CA LYS A 128 -12.83 1.21 19.49
C LYS A 128 -12.61 1.91 20.83
N PRO A 129 -11.61 2.82 20.91
CA PRO A 129 -11.39 3.57 22.13
C PRO A 129 -12.59 4.48 22.45
N THR A 130 -12.88 4.62 23.75
CA THR A 130 -14.02 5.39 24.24
C THR A 130 -13.72 6.88 24.38
N ASN A 131 -12.47 7.29 24.27
CA ASN A 131 -12.07 8.67 24.37
C ASN A 131 -11.17 9.09 23.20
N SER A 132 -11.06 10.40 22.97
CA SER A 132 -10.31 10.98 21.83
C SER A 132 -8.79 10.83 21.94
N PHE A 133 -8.27 10.45 23.11
CA PHE A 133 -6.83 10.28 23.32
C PHE A 133 -6.34 8.87 22.96
N GLN A 134 -7.24 7.90 22.95
CA GLN A 134 -6.94 6.52 22.54
C GLN A 134 -7.27 6.36 21.07
N ARG A 135 -6.24 6.28 20.23
CA ARG A 135 -6.39 6.10 18.79
C ARG A 135 -5.69 4.83 18.34
N PHE A 136 -6.36 4.07 17.47
CA PHE A 136 -5.77 2.91 16.80
C PHE A 136 -4.98 3.39 15.60
N ARG A 137 -3.66 3.53 15.78
CA ARG A 137 -2.77 3.88 14.68
C ARG A 137 -2.10 2.63 14.14
N ARG A 138 -2.20 2.46 12.84
CA ARG A 138 -1.49 1.42 12.10
C ARG A 138 -0.62 2.08 11.06
N PHE A 139 0.64 1.68 11.02
CA PHE A 139 1.63 2.27 10.13
C PHE A 139 1.63 1.59 8.78
N ILE A 140 1.94 2.37 7.74
CA ILE A 140 2.19 1.85 6.41
C ILE A 140 3.69 1.55 6.33
N GLY A 141 4.07 0.39 5.76
CA GLY A 141 5.46 0.02 5.54
C GLY A 141 6.16 0.88 4.50
N PHE A 142 7.47 0.85 4.54
CA PHE A 142 8.32 1.56 3.58
C PHE A 142 8.34 0.89 2.22
#